data_b081762be6c456e8bfdde1f70128cabd
#
_entry.id   b081762be6c456e8bfdde1f70128cabd
#
_cell.length_a   1.000
_cell.length_b   1.000
_cell.length_c   1.000
_cell.angle_alpha   90.00
_cell.angle_beta   90.00
_cell.angle_gamma   90.00
#
_symmetry.space_group_name_H-M   'P 1'
#
loop_
_entity.id
_entity.type
_entity.pdbx_description
1 polymer ?
#
loop_
_entity_poly.entity_id
_entity_poly.type
_entity_poly.pdbx_seq_one_letter_code
_entity_poly.pdbx_strand_id
1 'polypeptide(L)'
;MRAAVLYGPEDLRIEDVPIPSIADDEVLVRVNVIGICPSDVRIYKGIYAKKYFPYGKESYGLSGHEWSGEVVRVGKNVRDFSPGDRVTAEILVPCGVCRLCKKGMPNLCLKKKELLRGYAEYVAIPHRNLLKIPDNVEFEEAALSEPISVCLHANDLASPKPGDVVLIIGAGPMGLLNLQILALKSVIAF
;
A
#
# COMPACT_ATOMS: atom_id res chain seq x y z
N MET A 1 19.47 8.34 0.71
CA MET A 1 18.35 8.07 1.64
C MET A 1 18.57 6.74 2.33
N ARG A 2 18.08 6.62 3.55
CA ARG A 2 18.08 5.32 4.23
C ARG A 2 16.94 4.46 3.71
N ALA A 3 17.20 3.16 3.57
CA ALA A 3 16.21 2.18 3.20
C ALA A 3 16.53 0.82 3.80
N ALA A 4 15.50 0.01 4.01
CA ALA A 4 15.66 -1.40 4.38
C ALA A 4 16.06 -2.20 3.13
N VAL A 5 17.10 -3.01 3.25
CA VAL A 5 17.63 -3.87 2.19
C VAL A 5 17.70 -5.30 2.70
N LEU A 6 16.98 -6.20 2.04
CA LEU A 6 16.97 -7.62 2.39
C LEU A 6 18.02 -8.37 1.55
N TYR A 7 19.04 -8.95 2.20
CA TYR A 7 20.12 -9.69 1.54
C TYR A 7 19.88 -11.20 1.49
N GLY A 8 18.97 -11.69 2.32
CA GLY A 8 18.57 -13.09 2.40
C GLY A 8 17.52 -13.27 3.48
N PRO A 9 17.04 -14.50 3.69
CA PRO A 9 16.15 -14.77 4.80
C PRO A 9 16.76 -14.30 6.13
N GLU A 10 16.00 -13.48 6.86
CA GLU A 10 16.36 -12.92 8.16
C GLU A 10 17.60 -11.98 8.15
N ASP A 11 18.10 -11.60 6.97
CA ASP A 11 19.21 -10.64 6.82
C ASP A 11 18.69 -9.32 6.24
N LEU A 12 18.05 -8.51 7.07
CA LEU A 12 17.57 -7.16 6.76
C LEU A 12 18.54 -6.13 7.33
N ARG A 13 19.01 -5.21 6.47
CA ARG A 13 19.95 -4.15 6.84
C ARG A 13 19.39 -2.79 6.48
N ILE A 14 19.70 -1.77 7.29
CA ILE A 14 19.41 -0.37 6.94
C ILE A 14 20.66 0.19 6.24
N GLU A 15 20.47 0.63 5.01
CA GLU A 15 21.57 1.11 4.18
C GLU A 15 21.23 2.44 3.49
N ASP A 16 22.29 3.16 3.10
CA ASP A 16 22.17 4.30 2.23
C ASP A 16 22.07 3.86 0.77
N VAL A 17 21.00 4.31 0.13
CA VAL A 17 20.73 4.10 -1.30
C VAL A 17 20.42 5.44 -1.97
N PRO A 18 20.60 5.58 -3.30
CA PRO A 18 20.21 6.80 -4.01
C PRO A 18 18.71 7.11 -3.82
N ILE A 19 18.36 8.39 -3.73
CA ILE A 19 16.95 8.82 -3.83
C ILE A 19 16.46 8.50 -5.26
N PRO A 20 15.27 7.89 -5.42
CA PRO A 20 14.79 7.53 -6.74
C PRO A 20 14.56 8.77 -7.61
N SER A 21 14.93 8.66 -8.89
CA SER A 21 14.49 9.60 -9.91
C SER A 21 13.01 9.38 -10.19
N ILE A 22 12.32 10.44 -10.58
CA ILE A 22 10.91 10.39 -11.00
C ILE A 22 10.79 10.61 -12.49
N ALA A 23 9.87 9.89 -13.12
CA ALA A 23 9.45 10.13 -14.49
C ALA A 23 8.52 11.37 -14.57
N ASP A 24 8.16 11.75 -15.78
CA ASP A 24 7.33 12.93 -16.04
C ASP A 24 5.93 12.86 -15.41
N ASP A 25 5.40 11.67 -15.23
CA ASP A 25 4.08 11.37 -14.65
C ASP A 25 4.16 10.81 -13.22
N GLU A 26 5.34 10.86 -12.60
CA GLU A 26 5.56 10.37 -11.24
C GLU A 26 5.72 11.50 -10.23
N VAL A 27 5.54 11.13 -8.98
CA VAL A 27 5.69 11.98 -7.80
C VAL A 27 6.70 11.32 -6.85
N LEU A 28 7.59 12.13 -6.28
CA LEU A 28 8.45 11.71 -5.18
C LEU A 28 7.76 12.06 -3.87
N VAL A 29 7.53 11.03 -3.06
CA VAL A 29 6.89 11.15 -1.75
C VAL A 29 7.91 10.82 -0.66
N ARG A 30 7.99 11.65 0.37
CA ARG A 30 8.67 11.33 1.62
C ARG A 30 7.71 10.49 2.46
N VAL A 31 8.09 9.27 2.80
CA VAL A 31 7.30 8.38 3.66
C VAL A 31 7.39 8.87 5.11
N ASN A 32 6.25 9.15 5.72
CA ASN A 32 6.16 9.59 7.10
C ASN A 32 5.84 8.43 8.03
N VAL A 33 4.91 7.57 7.63
CA VAL A 33 4.45 6.40 8.39
C VAL A 33 4.33 5.20 7.46
N ILE A 34 4.67 4.03 7.97
CA ILE A 34 4.48 2.76 7.28
C ILE A 34 4.06 1.67 8.26
N GLY A 35 3.03 0.90 7.89
CA GLY A 35 2.60 -0.31 8.57
C GLY A 35 3.48 -1.52 8.22
N ILE A 36 3.38 -2.56 9.04
CA ILE A 36 4.05 -3.84 8.82
C ILE A 36 2.98 -4.92 8.60
N CYS A 37 2.85 -5.37 7.37
CA CYS A 37 1.95 -6.44 7.01
C CYS A 37 2.54 -7.82 7.40
N PRO A 38 1.73 -8.81 7.79
CA PRO A 38 2.20 -10.19 7.95
C PRO A 38 2.89 -10.77 6.71
N SER A 39 2.57 -10.28 5.50
CA SER A 39 3.27 -10.64 4.26
C SER A 39 4.74 -10.22 4.28
N ASP A 40 5.07 -9.08 4.89
CA ASP A 40 6.45 -8.58 5.00
C ASP A 40 7.29 -9.50 5.88
N VAL A 41 6.69 -9.98 6.98
CA VAL A 41 7.34 -10.98 7.86
C VAL A 41 7.62 -12.29 7.11
N ARG A 42 6.71 -12.72 6.23
CA ARG A 42 6.92 -13.92 5.40
C ARG A 42 8.04 -13.71 4.37
N ILE A 43 8.13 -12.51 3.79
CA ILE A 43 9.22 -12.13 2.87
C ILE A 43 10.54 -12.12 3.62
N TYR A 44 10.60 -11.49 4.79
CA TYR A 44 11.77 -11.46 5.67
C TYR A 44 12.25 -12.87 6.02
N LYS A 45 11.35 -13.79 6.36
CA LYS A 45 11.66 -15.21 6.64
C LYS A 45 11.99 -16.04 5.39
N GLY A 46 11.96 -15.47 4.20
CA GLY A 46 12.24 -16.19 2.95
C GLY A 46 11.18 -17.22 2.54
N ILE A 47 9.95 -17.14 3.12
CA ILE A 47 8.84 -18.05 2.77
C ILE A 47 8.37 -17.83 1.33
N TYR A 48 8.42 -16.59 0.84
CA TYR A 48 8.20 -16.29 -0.57
C TYR A 48 9.51 -16.45 -1.36
N ALA A 49 9.46 -17.24 -2.41
CA ALA A 49 10.64 -17.56 -3.19
C ALA A 49 11.35 -16.29 -3.73
N LYS A 50 12.67 -16.32 -3.77
CA LYS A 50 13.56 -15.32 -4.39
C LYS A 50 13.09 -14.83 -5.78
N LYS A 51 12.28 -15.63 -6.48
CA LYS A 51 11.68 -15.29 -7.77
C LYS A 51 10.80 -14.03 -7.71
N TYR A 52 10.14 -13.78 -6.60
CA TYR A 52 9.22 -12.64 -6.44
C TYR A 52 9.90 -11.44 -5.77
N PHE A 53 10.90 -11.69 -4.94
CA PHE A 53 11.59 -10.67 -4.16
C PHE A 53 13.09 -10.90 -4.27
N PRO A 54 13.76 -10.26 -5.25
CA PRO A 54 15.20 -10.33 -5.38
C PRO A 54 15.88 -9.72 -4.14
N TYR A 55 17.00 -10.28 -3.74
CA TYR A 55 17.79 -9.78 -2.62
C TYR A 55 18.80 -8.71 -3.08
N GLY A 56 19.20 -7.84 -2.14
CA GLY A 56 20.23 -6.83 -2.35
C GLY A 56 19.70 -5.43 -2.62
N LYS A 57 20.60 -4.50 -2.85
CA LYS A 57 20.30 -3.05 -2.95
C LYS A 57 19.30 -2.66 -4.03
N GLU A 58 19.21 -3.42 -5.11
CA GLU A 58 18.22 -3.18 -6.17
C GLU A 58 16.76 -3.37 -5.69
N SER A 59 16.59 -4.09 -4.59
CA SER A 59 15.31 -4.39 -3.97
C SER A 59 15.07 -3.61 -2.68
N TYR A 60 15.71 -2.46 -2.52
CA TYR A 60 15.53 -1.62 -1.33
C TYR A 60 14.05 -1.28 -1.09
N GLY A 61 13.68 -1.14 0.16
CA GLY A 61 12.34 -0.76 0.58
C GLY A 61 11.29 -1.86 0.42
N LEU A 62 11.69 -3.07 0.01
CA LEU A 62 10.80 -4.22 -0.06
C LEU A 62 10.34 -4.61 1.34
N SER A 63 9.12 -4.93 1.49
CA SER A 63 7.94 -5.00 0.65
C SER A 63 6.90 -3.95 1.05
N GLY A 64 7.32 -2.88 1.73
CA GLY A 64 6.46 -1.89 2.34
C GLY A 64 5.36 -1.36 1.41
N HIS A 65 4.11 -1.53 1.80
CA HIS A 65 2.95 -1.19 0.99
C HIS A 65 1.83 -0.48 1.76
N GLU A 66 1.89 -0.42 3.07
CA GLU A 66 0.90 0.24 3.94
C GLU A 66 1.47 1.57 4.42
N TRP A 67 1.57 2.59 3.56
CA TRP A 67 2.27 3.83 3.90
C TRP A 67 1.45 5.09 3.62
N SER A 68 1.85 6.16 4.30
CA SER A 68 1.43 7.53 4.06
C SER A 68 2.62 8.47 4.08
N GLY A 69 2.50 9.62 3.44
CA GLY A 69 3.62 10.54 3.34
C GLY A 69 3.25 11.88 2.73
N GLU A 70 4.28 12.66 2.42
CA GLU A 70 4.17 14.01 1.90
C GLU A 70 4.89 14.12 0.56
N VAL A 71 4.24 14.73 -0.42
CA VAL A 71 4.83 15.03 -1.72
C VAL A 71 5.99 16.01 -1.57
N VAL A 72 7.16 15.66 -2.10
CA VAL A 72 8.35 16.53 -2.09
C VAL A 72 8.74 17.03 -3.47
N ARG A 73 8.38 16.31 -4.52
CA ARG A 73 8.64 16.70 -5.91
C ARG A 73 7.64 16.04 -6.86
N VAL A 74 7.26 16.74 -7.90
CA VAL A 74 6.34 16.26 -8.96
C VAL A 74 7.02 16.26 -10.32
N GLY A 75 6.65 15.30 -11.17
CA GLY A 75 7.06 15.25 -12.57
C GLY A 75 6.38 16.36 -13.40
N LYS A 76 6.95 16.69 -14.55
CA LYS A 76 6.49 17.84 -15.35
C LYS A 76 5.06 17.72 -15.89
N ASN A 77 4.52 16.52 -15.98
CA ASN A 77 3.16 16.27 -16.47
C ASN A 77 2.11 16.17 -15.33
N VAL A 78 2.55 16.15 -14.07
CA VAL A 78 1.66 16.09 -12.90
C VAL A 78 0.98 17.45 -12.71
N ARG A 79 -0.35 17.47 -12.54
CA ARG A 79 -1.15 18.68 -12.32
C ARG A 79 -1.99 18.62 -11.03
N ASP A 80 -2.20 17.42 -10.52
CA ASP A 80 -3.16 17.17 -9.44
C ASP A 80 -2.50 17.24 -8.05
N PHE A 81 -1.15 17.25 -8.01
CA PHE A 81 -0.37 17.25 -6.79
C PHE A 81 0.68 18.34 -6.79
N SER A 82 1.04 18.81 -5.59
CA SER A 82 2.07 19.81 -5.32
C SER A 82 2.92 19.38 -4.12
N PRO A 83 4.18 19.85 -4.02
CA PRO A 83 4.96 19.69 -2.79
C PRO A 83 4.20 20.18 -1.56
N GLY A 84 4.21 19.36 -0.50
CA GLY A 84 3.44 19.57 0.72
C GLY A 84 2.10 18.84 0.78
N ASP A 85 1.59 18.32 -0.34
CA ASP A 85 0.36 17.49 -0.32
C ASP A 85 0.60 16.22 0.51
N ARG A 86 -0.35 15.93 1.41
CA ARG A 86 -0.38 14.72 2.22
C ARG A 86 -1.05 13.60 1.43
N VAL A 87 -0.38 12.45 1.31
CA VAL A 87 -0.82 11.39 0.39
C VAL A 87 -0.63 9.98 0.95
N THR A 88 -1.49 9.08 0.50
CA THR A 88 -1.31 7.63 0.52
C THR A 88 -1.45 7.09 -0.91
N ALA A 89 -1.31 5.79 -1.13
CA ALA A 89 -1.29 5.26 -2.49
C ALA A 89 -2.01 3.92 -2.65
N GLU A 90 -2.59 3.75 -3.84
CA GLU A 90 -2.88 2.43 -4.42
C GLU A 90 -1.56 1.86 -4.96
N ILE A 91 -1.08 0.78 -4.36
CA ILE A 91 0.21 0.18 -4.71
C ILE A 91 0.19 -0.67 -5.98
N LEU A 92 -0.99 -1.00 -6.50
CA LEU A 92 -1.16 -1.76 -7.74
C LEU A 92 -1.25 -0.81 -8.93
N VAL A 93 -0.31 -0.92 -9.86
CA VAL A 93 -0.32 -0.15 -11.12
C VAL A 93 -0.84 -1.03 -12.24
N PRO A 94 -2.13 -0.94 -12.59
CA PRO A 94 -2.71 -1.70 -13.68
C PRO A 94 -2.24 -1.18 -15.03
N CYS A 95 -2.23 -2.05 -16.06
CA CYS A 95 -1.84 -1.64 -17.41
C CYS A 95 -2.89 -0.73 -18.10
N GLY A 96 -4.11 -0.65 -17.60
CA GLY A 96 -5.21 0.17 -18.12
C GLY A 96 -5.85 -0.35 -19.43
N VAL A 97 -5.18 -1.22 -20.18
CA VAL A 97 -5.58 -1.60 -21.55
C VAL A 97 -6.03 -3.05 -21.72
N CYS A 98 -5.75 -3.94 -20.78
CA CYS A 98 -6.17 -5.34 -20.89
C CYS A 98 -7.68 -5.50 -20.67
N ARG A 99 -8.21 -6.68 -21.03
CA ARG A 99 -9.65 -6.99 -20.89
C ARG A 99 -10.17 -6.79 -19.47
N LEU A 100 -9.37 -7.15 -18.47
CA LEU A 100 -9.77 -7.02 -17.07
C LEU A 100 -9.82 -5.55 -16.63
N CYS A 101 -8.82 -4.75 -16.99
CA CYS A 101 -8.84 -3.30 -16.74
C CYS A 101 -10.06 -2.62 -17.40
N LYS A 102 -10.35 -2.97 -18.67
CA LYS A 102 -11.50 -2.41 -19.41
C LYS A 102 -12.85 -2.84 -18.82
N LYS A 103 -12.90 -3.92 -18.04
CA LYS A 103 -14.09 -4.36 -17.31
C LYS A 103 -14.22 -3.75 -15.91
N GLY A 104 -13.36 -2.81 -15.53
CA GLY A 104 -13.36 -2.23 -14.18
C GLY A 104 -12.77 -3.15 -13.09
N MET A 105 -11.95 -4.12 -13.48
CA MET A 105 -11.28 -5.07 -12.57
C MET A 105 -9.74 -4.87 -12.60
N PRO A 106 -9.23 -3.65 -12.29
CA PRO A 106 -7.80 -3.35 -12.40
C PRO A 106 -6.94 -4.16 -11.43
N ASN A 107 -7.47 -4.52 -10.27
CA ASN A 107 -6.82 -5.39 -9.27
C ASN A 107 -6.49 -6.79 -9.83
N LEU A 108 -7.23 -7.27 -10.83
CA LEU A 108 -7.00 -8.54 -11.53
C LEU A 108 -6.18 -8.38 -12.81
N CYS A 109 -5.57 -7.23 -13.05
CA CYS A 109 -4.76 -6.97 -14.24
C CYS A 109 -3.61 -7.99 -14.35
N LEU A 110 -3.53 -8.69 -15.51
CA LEU A 110 -2.48 -9.68 -15.74
C LEU A 110 -1.07 -9.08 -15.94
N LYS A 111 -0.99 -7.77 -16.18
CA LYS A 111 0.24 -7.02 -16.40
C LYS A 111 0.45 -5.94 -15.33
N LYS A 112 -0.17 -6.09 -14.16
CA LYS A 112 0.01 -5.14 -13.07
C LYS A 112 1.45 -5.13 -12.59
N LYS A 113 1.90 -3.97 -12.16
CA LYS A 113 3.13 -3.78 -11.37
C LYS A 113 2.74 -3.51 -9.93
N GLU A 114 3.57 -3.92 -9.01
CA GLU A 114 3.41 -3.66 -7.58
C GLU A 114 4.51 -2.69 -7.13
N LEU A 115 4.12 -1.61 -6.47
CA LEU A 115 5.02 -0.57 -5.99
C LEU A 115 5.32 -0.79 -4.49
N LEU A 116 6.10 -1.82 -4.21
CA LEU A 116 6.40 -2.32 -2.87
C LEU A 116 7.76 -1.79 -2.37
N ARG A 117 7.89 -0.48 -2.14
CA ARG A 117 9.15 0.16 -1.74
C ARG A 117 9.02 1.11 -0.55
N GLY A 118 7.98 0.95 0.25
CA GLY A 118 7.67 1.86 1.36
C GLY A 118 8.65 1.81 2.54
N TYR A 119 9.44 0.74 2.70
CA TYR A 119 10.50 0.71 3.74
C TYR A 119 11.74 1.49 3.31
N ALA A 120 11.53 2.72 2.84
CA ALA A 120 12.54 3.70 2.48
C ALA A 120 12.05 5.12 2.81
N GLU A 121 12.97 6.06 3.00
CA GLU A 121 12.59 7.45 3.30
C GLU A 121 11.83 8.13 2.16
N TYR A 122 12.03 7.68 0.91
CA TYR A 122 11.33 8.22 -0.27
C TYR A 122 10.89 7.12 -1.23
N VAL A 123 9.72 7.33 -1.84
CA VAL A 123 9.18 6.48 -2.90
C VAL A 123 8.85 7.30 -4.14
N ALA A 124 9.11 6.75 -5.32
CA ALA A 124 8.63 7.29 -6.60
C ALA A 124 7.40 6.50 -7.04
N ILE A 125 6.32 7.21 -7.38
CA ILE A 125 5.03 6.58 -7.69
C ILE A 125 4.29 7.36 -8.78
N PRO A 126 3.60 6.71 -9.74
CA PRO A 126 2.74 7.40 -10.69
C PRO A 126 1.66 8.21 -9.99
N HIS A 127 1.45 9.47 -10.38
CA HIS A 127 0.52 10.37 -9.73
C HIS A 127 -0.92 9.81 -9.68
N ARG A 128 -1.33 9.05 -10.70
CA ARG A 128 -2.65 8.41 -10.75
C ARG A 128 -2.91 7.35 -9.68
N ASN A 129 -1.87 6.92 -9.00
CA ASN A 129 -1.94 5.96 -7.89
C ASN A 129 -1.98 6.65 -6.51
N LEU A 130 -1.82 7.97 -6.47
CA LEU A 130 -1.86 8.74 -5.23
C LEU A 130 -3.28 9.17 -4.88
N LEU A 131 -3.55 9.21 -3.58
CA LEU A 131 -4.78 9.71 -2.98
C LEU A 131 -4.41 10.78 -1.96
N LYS A 132 -5.05 11.94 -2.03
CA LYS A 132 -4.88 13.00 -1.01
C LYS A 132 -5.51 12.56 0.31
N ILE A 133 -4.79 12.79 1.39
CA ILE A 133 -5.27 12.56 2.75
C ILE A 133 -6.09 13.78 3.17
N PRO A 134 -7.34 13.62 3.65
CA PRO A 134 -8.12 14.69 4.22
C PRO A 134 -7.40 15.36 5.41
N ASP A 135 -7.64 16.65 5.62
CA ASP A 135 -6.95 17.44 6.66
C ASP A 135 -7.16 16.91 8.09
N ASN A 136 -8.31 16.28 8.34
CA ASN A 136 -8.68 15.69 9.62
C ASN A 136 -8.24 14.23 9.82
N VAL A 137 -7.43 13.67 8.93
CA VAL A 137 -6.91 12.29 9.02
C VAL A 137 -5.40 12.36 9.23
N GLU A 138 -4.90 11.70 10.27
CA GLU A 138 -3.47 11.65 10.56
C GLU A 138 -2.72 10.69 9.62
N PHE A 139 -1.38 10.80 9.56
CA PHE A 139 -0.59 9.90 8.70
C PHE A 139 -0.70 8.44 9.13
N GLU A 140 -0.76 8.18 10.44
CA GLU A 140 -0.93 6.84 11.00
C GLU A 140 -2.25 6.22 10.58
N GLU A 141 -3.33 6.99 10.58
CA GLU A 141 -4.65 6.54 10.12
C GLU A 141 -4.65 6.31 8.59
N ALA A 142 -4.04 7.23 7.85
CA ALA A 142 -3.95 7.13 6.39
C ALA A 142 -3.12 5.93 5.92
N ALA A 143 -2.11 5.51 6.67
CA ALA A 143 -1.33 4.31 6.36
C ALA A 143 -2.18 3.03 6.41
N LEU A 144 -3.29 3.04 7.17
CA LEU A 144 -4.24 1.92 7.23
C LEU A 144 -5.17 1.84 6.00
N SER A 145 -5.15 2.80 5.08
CA SER A 145 -6.04 2.79 3.90
C SER A 145 -5.85 1.54 3.02
N GLU A 146 -4.63 1.01 2.93
CA GLU A 146 -4.38 -0.24 2.19
C GLU A 146 -5.09 -1.43 2.84
N PRO A 147 -4.84 -1.81 4.11
CA PRO A 147 -5.56 -2.93 4.74
C PRO A 147 -7.07 -2.67 4.89
N ILE A 148 -7.52 -1.42 5.07
CA ILE A 148 -8.94 -1.07 5.07
C ILE A 148 -9.57 -1.41 3.72
N SER A 149 -8.90 -1.14 2.60
CA SER A 149 -9.41 -1.45 1.27
C SER A 149 -9.67 -2.94 1.07
N VAL A 150 -8.79 -3.79 1.61
CA VAL A 150 -8.97 -5.25 1.61
C VAL A 150 -10.19 -5.67 2.44
N CYS A 151 -10.36 -5.08 3.62
CA CYS A 151 -11.52 -5.33 4.49
C CYS A 151 -12.83 -4.87 3.85
N LEU A 152 -12.85 -3.69 3.22
CA LEU A 152 -14.01 -3.18 2.49
C LEU A 152 -14.42 -4.12 1.36
N HIS A 153 -13.45 -4.56 0.56
CA HIS A 153 -13.71 -5.50 -0.53
C HIS A 153 -14.27 -6.83 -0.02
N ALA A 154 -13.72 -7.37 1.07
CA ALA A 154 -14.26 -8.58 1.70
C ALA A 154 -15.71 -8.39 2.17
N ASN A 155 -16.02 -7.24 2.77
CA ASN A 155 -17.38 -6.89 3.20
C ASN A 155 -18.34 -6.71 2.01
N ASP A 156 -17.88 -6.18 0.89
CA ASP A 156 -18.70 -6.03 -0.32
C ASP A 156 -19.03 -7.40 -0.94
N LEU A 157 -18.07 -8.31 -0.94
CA LEU A 157 -18.30 -9.69 -1.39
C LEU A 157 -19.24 -10.46 -0.48
N ALA A 158 -19.07 -10.34 0.84
CA ALA A 158 -19.94 -10.98 1.83
C ALA A 158 -21.34 -10.35 1.84
N SER A 159 -21.44 -9.05 1.52
CA SER A 159 -22.68 -8.27 1.41
C SER A 159 -23.64 -8.43 2.60
N PRO A 160 -23.18 -8.28 3.85
CA PRO A 160 -24.03 -8.41 5.03
C PRO A 160 -25.11 -7.33 5.03
N LYS A 161 -26.32 -7.68 5.47
CA LYS A 161 -27.47 -6.80 5.53
C LYS A 161 -27.71 -6.29 6.95
N PRO A 162 -28.36 -5.14 7.14
CA PRO A 162 -28.77 -4.69 8.46
C PRO A 162 -29.56 -5.78 9.20
N GLY A 163 -29.15 -6.08 10.44
CA GLY A 163 -29.73 -7.13 11.26
C GLY A 163 -29.08 -8.51 11.12
N ASP A 164 -28.16 -8.71 10.16
CA ASP A 164 -27.36 -9.93 10.09
C ASP A 164 -26.42 -10.04 11.29
N VAL A 165 -26.11 -11.29 11.64
CA VAL A 165 -25.09 -11.63 12.65
C VAL A 165 -23.82 -12.10 11.96
N VAL A 166 -22.72 -11.42 12.21
CA VAL A 166 -21.41 -11.70 11.61
C VAL A 166 -20.41 -12.11 12.68
N LEU A 167 -19.79 -13.26 12.53
CA LEU A 167 -18.71 -13.73 13.38
C LEU A 167 -17.36 -13.40 12.74
N ILE A 168 -16.49 -12.69 13.48
CA ILE A 168 -15.11 -12.40 13.09
C ILE A 168 -14.20 -13.33 13.89
N ILE A 169 -13.45 -14.20 13.18
CA ILE A 169 -12.49 -15.10 13.81
C ILE A 169 -11.10 -14.49 13.78
N GLY A 170 -10.66 -13.95 14.91
CA GLY A 170 -9.36 -13.33 15.10
C GLY A 170 -9.43 -11.82 15.32
N ALA A 171 -8.85 -11.35 16.42
CA ALA A 171 -8.78 -9.93 16.82
C ALA A 171 -7.44 -9.27 16.41
N GLY A 172 -6.86 -9.68 15.27
CA GLY A 172 -5.72 -9.01 14.65
C GLY A 172 -6.16 -7.75 13.88
N PRO A 173 -5.23 -7.03 13.24
CA PRO A 173 -5.52 -5.78 12.52
C PRO A 173 -6.71 -5.91 11.55
N MET A 174 -6.73 -6.95 10.71
CA MET A 174 -7.82 -7.19 9.77
C MET A 174 -9.16 -7.44 10.46
N GLY A 175 -9.18 -8.17 11.58
CA GLY A 175 -10.40 -8.41 12.37
C GLY A 175 -10.94 -7.13 12.98
N LEU A 176 -10.07 -6.31 13.56
CA LEU A 176 -10.44 -5.02 14.17
C LEU A 176 -10.93 -4.01 13.12
N LEU A 177 -10.34 -3.96 11.94
CA LEU A 177 -10.80 -3.12 10.83
C LEU A 177 -12.16 -3.58 10.31
N ASN A 178 -12.36 -4.90 10.12
CA ASN A 178 -13.67 -5.45 9.74
C ASN A 178 -14.75 -5.14 10.78
N LEU A 179 -14.44 -5.24 12.08
CA LEU A 179 -15.38 -4.91 13.15
C LEU A 179 -15.87 -3.46 13.03
N GLN A 180 -14.96 -2.51 12.81
CA GLN A 180 -15.30 -1.11 12.64
C GLN A 180 -16.15 -0.86 11.39
N ILE A 181 -15.81 -1.49 10.26
CA ILE A 181 -16.58 -1.38 9.01
C ILE A 181 -18.00 -1.93 9.20
N LEU A 182 -18.13 -3.09 9.85
CA LEU A 182 -19.43 -3.72 10.11
C LEU A 182 -20.29 -2.91 11.07
N ALA A 183 -19.68 -2.26 12.06
CA ALA A 183 -20.40 -1.35 12.97
C ALA A 183 -21.09 -0.20 12.21
N LEU A 184 -20.52 0.27 11.09
CA LEU A 184 -21.13 1.29 10.24
C LEU A 184 -22.29 0.75 9.36
N LYS A 185 -22.41 -0.57 9.23
CA LYS A 185 -23.43 -1.24 8.38
C LYS A 185 -24.67 -1.71 9.17
N SER A 186 -24.79 -1.38 10.45
CA SER A 186 -25.90 -1.82 11.31
C SER A 186 -26.05 -3.35 11.37
N VAL A 187 -24.94 -4.07 11.35
CA VAL A 187 -24.88 -5.51 11.59
C VAL A 187 -24.41 -5.79 13.02
N ILE A 188 -24.72 -6.97 13.55
CA ILE A 188 -24.25 -7.42 14.86
C ILE A 188 -22.94 -8.20 14.61
N ALA A 189 -21.80 -7.65 15.03
CA ALA A 189 -20.49 -8.27 14.82
C ALA A 189 -19.85 -8.70 16.16
N PHE A 190 -19.24 -9.89 16.18
CA PHE A 190 -18.54 -10.48 17.33
C PHE A 190 -17.12 -10.88 16.97
#